data_7165a7f2a611847a4a669c7314164244
#
_entry.id   7165a7f2a611847a4a669c7314164244
#
_cell.length_a   1.000
_cell.length_b   1.000
_cell.length_c   1.000
_cell.angle_alpha   90.00
_cell.angle_beta   90.00
_cell.angle_gamma   90.00
#
_symmetry.space_group_name_H-M   'P 1'
#
loop_
_entity.id
_entity.type
_entity.pdbx_description
1 polymer ?
#
loop_
_entity_poly.entity_id
_entity_poly.type
_entity_poly.pdbx_seq_one_letter_code
_entity_poly.pdbx_strand_id
1 'polypeptide(L)'
;MNKAVLLIASLFLVAACAPQNFQEQTLNPTEASQIVGGDKVESFSNIGRSTVGIYESKIGYICSGTLIAKNLVLTAAHCVDPKAKDLVVIFAPEMKKASKEQIRRVTGQVVHDGYTGDVQAKDTNDIAVLRFEGEAPAGFQVAPMLFDSGYLNNNVRTIVAGYGLNWTILLSKGAGTLRTAKLSIEDVNFSRTEVMLGQSVRRGICSGDSGGPAYLELNGRLHVWGVASRGDSLPGLLTPKCMLFSVFTRVDAHQDFIAKAIRDLQ
;
A
#
# COMPACT_ATOMS: atom_id res chain seq x y z
N MET A 1 78.72 9.79 -54.61
CA MET A 1 78.53 9.79 -53.16
C MET A 1 77.11 10.19 -52.91
N ASN A 2 76.17 9.21 -52.91
CA ASN A 2 74.72 9.44 -52.70
C ASN A 2 74.31 8.97 -51.30
N LYS A 3 73.83 9.88 -50.49
CA LYS A 3 73.28 9.59 -49.20
C LYS A 3 71.78 9.26 -49.36
N ALA A 4 71.40 8.02 -49.10
CA ALA A 4 70.06 7.60 -49.05
C ALA A 4 69.45 8.01 -47.65
N VAL A 5 68.38 8.79 -47.66
CA VAL A 5 67.62 9.13 -46.47
C VAL A 5 66.48 8.14 -46.33
N LEU A 6 66.52 7.35 -45.28
CA LEU A 6 65.45 6.41 -44.92
C LEU A 6 64.31 7.20 -44.17
N LEU A 7 63.12 7.31 -44.78
CA LEU A 7 61.92 7.82 -44.11
C LEU A 7 61.23 6.65 -43.42
N ILE A 8 61.24 6.69 -42.11
CA ILE A 8 60.43 5.78 -41.28
C ILE A 8 59.02 6.37 -41.14
N ALA A 9 58.07 5.75 -41.81
CA ALA A 9 56.65 6.10 -41.65
C ALA A 9 56.08 5.41 -40.38
N SER A 10 55.83 6.19 -39.34
CA SER A 10 55.15 5.73 -38.13
C SER A 10 53.66 5.65 -38.40
N LEU A 11 53.12 4.44 -38.42
CA LEU A 11 51.71 4.17 -38.53
C LEU A 11 51.06 4.38 -37.13
N PHE A 12 50.36 5.48 -36.95
CA PHE A 12 49.51 5.67 -35.77
C PHE A 12 48.21 4.89 -35.98
N LEU A 13 48.02 3.79 -35.22
CA LEU A 13 46.74 3.14 -35.08
C LEU A 13 45.84 4.04 -34.21
N VAL A 14 44.89 4.71 -34.82
CA VAL A 14 43.79 5.36 -34.12
C VAL A 14 42.75 4.30 -33.77
N ALA A 15 42.72 3.86 -32.51
CA ALA A 15 41.64 3.05 -31.99
C ALA A 15 40.36 3.91 -31.95
N ALA A 16 39.48 3.71 -32.91
CA ALA A 16 38.15 4.30 -32.92
C ALA A 16 37.31 3.62 -31.81
N CYS A 17 37.08 4.33 -30.69
CA CYS A 17 36.01 3.99 -29.75
C CYS A 17 34.69 4.16 -30.50
N ALA A 18 34.06 3.06 -30.87
CA ALA A 18 32.67 3.08 -31.32
C ALA A 18 31.78 3.53 -30.17
N PRO A 19 30.83 4.45 -30.40
CA PRO A 19 29.82 4.79 -29.39
C PRO A 19 28.99 3.55 -29.13
N GLN A 20 28.93 3.11 -27.85
CA GLN A 20 27.95 2.12 -27.41
C GLN A 20 26.56 2.73 -27.67
N ASN A 21 25.81 2.10 -28.54
CA ASN A 21 24.39 2.38 -28.73
C ASN A 21 23.69 2.15 -27.38
N PHE A 22 23.42 3.23 -26.66
CA PHE A 22 22.36 3.24 -25.65
C PHE A 22 21.07 2.94 -26.41
N GLN A 23 20.63 1.70 -26.40
CA GLN A 23 19.25 1.40 -26.74
C GLN A 23 18.40 2.11 -25.69
N GLU A 24 17.83 3.22 -26.09
CA GLU A 24 16.73 3.88 -25.43
C GLU A 24 15.61 2.83 -25.37
N GLN A 25 15.49 2.15 -24.21
CA GLN A 25 14.34 1.30 -23.95
C GLN A 25 13.13 2.25 -23.94
N THR A 26 12.47 2.30 -25.08
CA THR A 26 11.14 2.90 -25.20
C THR A 26 10.25 2.16 -24.22
N LEU A 27 10.02 2.78 -23.04
CA LEU A 27 9.03 2.35 -22.06
C LEU A 27 7.67 2.39 -22.77
N ASN A 28 7.16 1.21 -23.12
CA ASN A 28 5.81 1.05 -23.62
C ASN A 28 4.82 1.65 -22.61
N PRO A 29 3.99 2.63 -22.99
CA PRO A 29 3.08 3.31 -22.06
C PRO A 29 1.85 2.48 -21.67
N THR A 30 1.87 1.17 -21.84
CA THR A 30 0.68 0.31 -21.73
C THR A 30 0.52 -0.43 -20.40
N GLU A 31 1.33 -0.16 -19.37
CA GLU A 31 1.07 -0.71 -18.02
C GLU A 31 0.93 0.41 -16.99
N ALA A 32 -0.27 1.00 -16.94
CA ALA A 32 -0.68 1.88 -15.85
C ALA A 32 -0.91 1.03 -14.59
N SER A 33 0.06 1.02 -13.68
CA SER A 33 -0.01 0.32 -12.40
C SER A 33 -0.78 1.13 -11.34
N GLN A 34 -1.47 0.48 -10.44
CA GLN A 34 -2.37 1.02 -9.37
C GLN A 34 -1.74 0.78 -7.99
N ILE A 35 -2.08 1.47 -6.91
CA ILE A 35 -1.19 2.21 -6.04
C ILE A 35 -0.34 3.04 -6.98
N VAL A 36 -0.29 4.34 -6.91
CA VAL A 36 0.46 5.14 -7.90
C VAL A 36 1.82 4.48 -8.14
N GLY A 37 2.04 3.91 -9.35
CA GLY A 37 3.28 3.21 -9.69
C GLY A 37 3.55 1.86 -9.01
N GLY A 38 2.55 1.21 -8.43
CA GLY A 38 2.70 -0.11 -7.78
C GLY A 38 2.48 -1.29 -8.73
N ASP A 39 2.97 -2.47 -8.34
CA ASP A 39 2.83 -3.72 -9.08
C ASP A 39 1.52 -4.43 -8.75
N LYS A 40 0.88 -5.07 -9.75
CA LYS A 40 -0.28 -5.94 -9.49
C LYS A 40 0.12 -7.10 -8.60
N VAL A 41 -0.76 -7.42 -7.67
CA VAL A 41 -0.54 -8.53 -6.73
C VAL A 41 -1.26 -9.76 -7.25
N GLU A 42 -0.52 -10.88 -7.33
CA GLU A 42 -1.10 -12.18 -7.64
C GLU A 42 -1.83 -12.75 -6.42
N SER A 43 -2.94 -13.46 -6.66
CA SER A 43 -3.84 -14.01 -5.63
C SER A 43 -3.12 -14.87 -4.59
N PHE A 44 -2.12 -15.63 -5.00
CA PHE A 44 -1.42 -16.58 -4.13
C PHE A 44 -0.09 -16.08 -3.57
N SER A 45 0.27 -14.82 -3.82
CA SER A 45 1.40 -14.20 -3.14
C SER A 45 1.10 -13.97 -1.65
N ASN A 46 2.12 -13.83 -0.80
CA ASN A 46 1.91 -13.56 0.63
C ASN A 46 1.07 -12.29 0.87
N ILE A 47 1.24 -11.27 0.03
CA ILE A 47 0.44 -10.03 0.07
C ILE A 47 -1.01 -10.33 -0.32
N GLY A 48 -1.23 -11.02 -1.44
CA GLY A 48 -2.55 -11.34 -1.96
C GLY A 48 -3.40 -12.22 -1.04
N ARG A 49 -2.74 -13.02 -0.19
CA ARG A 49 -3.41 -13.91 0.76
C ARG A 49 -3.84 -13.23 2.05
N SER A 50 -3.28 -12.07 2.38
CA SER A 50 -3.55 -11.39 3.66
C SER A 50 -4.19 -10.01 3.50
N THR A 51 -4.14 -9.42 2.29
CA THR A 51 -4.77 -8.12 2.01
C THR A 51 -6.13 -8.33 1.37
N VAL A 52 -7.15 -7.65 1.88
CA VAL A 52 -8.54 -7.79 1.42
C VAL A 52 -9.11 -6.43 1.01
N GLY A 53 -10.09 -6.46 0.11
CA GLY A 53 -10.87 -5.27 -0.22
C GLY A 53 -12.05 -5.13 0.72
N ILE A 54 -12.42 -3.87 1.02
CA ILE A 54 -13.63 -3.51 1.76
C ILE A 54 -14.47 -2.65 0.83
N TYR A 55 -15.74 -2.99 0.68
CA TYR A 55 -16.66 -2.27 -0.19
C TYR A 55 -17.99 -2.02 0.49
N GLU A 56 -18.45 -0.78 0.42
CA GLU A 56 -19.80 -0.39 0.81
C GLU A 56 -20.65 -0.17 -0.44
N SER A 57 -21.70 -0.97 -0.60
CA SER A 57 -22.43 -1.07 -1.86
C SER A 57 -23.39 0.08 -2.13
N LYS A 58 -23.91 0.75 -1.09
CA LYS A 58 -24.91 1.83 -1.23
C LYS A 58 -24.27 3.18 -1.54
N ILE A 59 -23.15 3.47 -0.89
CA ILE A 59 -22.43 4.74 -1.04
C ILE A 59 -21.34 4.60 -2.13
N GLY A 60 -20.88 3.37 -2.40
CA GLY A 60 -19.95 3.06 -3.47
C GLY A 60 -18.49 3.38 -3.16
N TYR A 61 -18.09 3.38 -1.87
CA TYR A 61 -16.69 3.57 -1.53
C TYR A 61 -15.91 2.27 -1.39
N ILE A 62 -14.60 2.37 -1.64
CA ILE A 62 -13.64 1.28 -1.51
C ILE A 62 -12.63 1.64 -0.43
N CYS A 63 -12.34 0.66 0.41
CA CYS A 63 -11.19 0.64 1.32
C CYS A 63 -10.43 -0.68 1.19
N SER A 64 -9.35 -0.78 1.93
CA SER A 64 -8.51 -1.95 2.03
C SER A 64 -8.43 -2.42 3.48
N GLY A 65 -7.99 -3.65 3.70
CA GLY A 65 -7.81 -4.19 5.05
C GLY A 65 -6.83 -5.36 5.08
N THR A 66 -6.51 -5.79 6.29
CA THR A 66 -5.61 -6.90 6.56
C THR A 66 -6.34 -8.00 7.33
N LEU A 67 -6.27 -9.24 6.86
CA LEU A 67 -6.80 -10.40 7.57
C LEU A 67 -5.92 -10.69 8.80
N ILE A 68 -6.48 -10.50 10.02
CA ILE A 68 -5.78 -10.66 11.31
C ILE A 68 -6.25 -11.87 12.13
N ALA A 69 -7.38 -12.46 11.74
CA ALA A 69 -7.89 -13.73 12.26
C ALA A 69 -8.73 -14.40 11.16
N LYS A 70 -9.23 -15.63 11.38
CA LYS A 70 -10.01 -16.37 10.39
C LYS A 70 -11.22 -15.62 9.86
N ASN A 71 -11.79 -14.73 10.68
CA ASN A 71 -13.01 -13.94 10.40
C ASN A 71 -12.88 -12.48 10.80
N LEU A 72 -11.68 -11.96 11.05
CA LEU A 72 -11.46 -10.57 11.44
C LEU A 72 -10.50 -9.85 10.47
N VAL A 73 -10.83 -8.61 10.18
CA VAL A 73 -10.05 -7.70 9.33
C VAL A 73 -9.70 -6.44 10.13
N LEU A 74 -8.41 -6.07 10.11
CA LEU A 74 -7.91 -4.79 10.58
C LEU A 74 -8.01 -3.78 9.44
N THR A 75 -8.54 -2.58 9.72
CA THR A 75 -8.73 -1.49 8.75
C THR A 75 -8.69 -0.13 9.44
N ALA A 76 -8.90 0.96 8.70
CA ALA A 76 -9.02 2.31 9.25
C ALA A 76 -10.44 2.58 9.82
N ALA A 77 -10.52 3.43 10.84
CA ALA A 77 -11.80 3.83 11.43
C ALA A 77 -12.69 4.56 10.41
N HIS A 78 -12.11 5.44 9.58
CA HIS A 78 -12.87 6.17 8.57
C HIS A 78 -13.45 5.28 7.45
N CYS A 79 -12.98 4.03 7.33
CA CYS A 79 -13.54 3.02 6.43
C CYS A 79 -14.81 2.36 6.99
N VAL A 80 -15.19 2.69 8.23
CA VAL A 80 -16.29 2.05 8.95
C VAL A 80 -17.32 3.11 9.32
N ASP A 81 -18.18 3.46 8.36
CA ASP A 81 -19.31 4.35 8.65
C ASP A 81 -20.33 3.60 9.54
N PRO A 82 -20.71 4.12 10.71
CA PRO A 82 -21.78 3.53 11.53
C PRO A 82 -23.13 3.39 10.80
N LYS A 83 -23.32 4.15 9.73
CA LYS A 83 -24.51 4.08 8.87
C LYS A 83 -24.38 3.08 7.73
N ALA A 84 -23.19 2.55 7.49
CA ALA A 84 -22.96 1.56 6.44
C ALA A 84 -23.58 0.22 6.83
N LYS A 85 -24.69 -0.13 6.17
CA LYS A 85 -25.43 -1.38 6.46
C LYS A 85 -25.05 -2.54 5.54
N ASP A 86 -24.34 -2.26 4.45
CA ASP A 86 -24.02 -3.22 3.39
C ASP A 86 -22.52 -3.29 3.11
N LEU A 87 -21.72 -3.27 4.20
CA LEU A 87 -20.28 -3.41 4.14
C LEU A 87 -19.91 -4.88 3.89
N VAL A 88 -19.04 -5.11 2.91
CA VAL A 88 -18.55 -6.45 2.57
C VAL A 88 -17.02 -6.48 2.50
N VAL A 89 -16.46 -7.64 2.84
CA VAL A 89 -15.04 -7.97 2.64
C VAL A 89 -14.93 -8.80 1.36
N ILE A 90 -13.99 -8.43 0.48
CA ILE A 90 -13.78 -9.06 -0.81
C ILE A 90 -12.38 -9.71 -0.84
N PHE A 91 -12.37 -11.00 -1.08
CA PHE A 91 -11.20 -11.87 -1.11
C PHE A 91 -10.79 -12.18 -2.56
N ALA A 92 -10.49 -11.15 -3.33
CA ALA A 92 -10.07 -11.28 -4.72
C ALA A 92 -9.11 -10.15 -5.11
N PRO A 93 -8.08 -10.39 -5.91
CA PRO A 93 -7.16 -9.32 -6.34
C PRO A 93 -7.83 -8.29 -7.25
N GLU A 94 -8.91 -8.66 -7.94
CA GLU A 94 -9.75 -7.75 -8.70
C GLU A 94 -11.18 -7.82 -8.16
N MET A 95 -11.63 -6.80 -7.41
CA MET A 95 -12.94 -6.79 -6.75
C MET A 95 -14.10 -7.03 -7.71
N LYS A 96 -14.02 -6.49 -8.92
CA LYS A 96 -15.07 -6.65 -9.97
C LYS A 96 -15.17 -8.07 -10.52
N LYS A 97 -14.15 -8.90 -10.31
CA LYS A 97 -14.11 -10.31 -10.76
C LYS A 97 -14.35 -11.28 -9.61
N ALA A 98 -14.61 -10.79 -8.40
CA ALA A 98 -14.86 -11.63 -7.25
C ALA A 98 -16.10 -12.50 -7.47
N SER A 99 -15.98 -13.79 -7.21
CA SER A 99 -17.12 -14.70 -7.13
C SER A 99 -17.89 -14.50 -5.81
N LYS A 100 -19.11 -15.05 -5.71
CA LYS A 100 -19.90 -14.96 -4.48
C LYS A 100 -19.19 -15.60 -3.29
N GLU A 101 -18.44 -16.68 -3.53
CA GLU A 101 -17.66 -17.40 -2.52
C GLU A 101 -16.47 -16.59 -1.99
N GLN A 102 -16.08 -15.53 -2.69
CA GLN A 102 -15.01 -14.60 -2.32
C GLN A 102 -15.53 -13.32 -1.63
N ILE A 103 -16.83 -13.23 -1.39
CA ILE A 103 -17.45 -12.06 -0.73
C ILE A 103 -18.02 -12.50 0.61
N ARG A 104 -17.74 -11.71 1.66
CA ARG A 104 -18.29 -11.93 3.01
C ARG A 104 -18.96 -10.66 3.51
N ARG A 105 -20.16 -10.79 4.07
CA ARG A 105 -20.84 -9.68 4.73
C ARG A 105 -20.15 -9.37 6.04
N VAL A 106 -19.99 -8.09 6.37
CA VAL A 106 -19.56 -7.64 7.69
C VAL A 106 -20.74 -7.80 8.67
N THR A 107 -20.47 -8.44 9.81
CA THR A 107 -21.49 -8.75 10.86
C THR A 107 -21.20 -8.07 12.18
N GLY A 108 -20.04 -7.47 12.35
CA GLY A 108 -19.66 -6.71 13.54
C GLY A 108 -18.49 -5.79 13.25
N GLN A 109 -18.40 -4.73 14.03
CA GLN A 109 -17.35 -3.73 13.90
C GLN A 109 -17.03 -3.10 15.25
N VAL A 110 -15.75 -2.83 15.48
CA VAL A 110 -15.28 -2.05 16.63
C VAL A 110 -14.36 -0.97 16.07
N VAL A 111 -14.75 0.27 16.26
CA VAL A 111 -13.99 1.48 15.91
C VAL A 111 -13.30 1.99 17.16
N HIS A 112 -12.08 2.53 17.05
CA HIS A 112 -11.39 3.10 18.20
C HIS A 112 -12.16 4.32 18.76
N ASP A 113 -12.45 4.30 20.06
CA ASP A 113 -13.27 5.33 20.71
C ASP A 113 -12.67 6.75 20.61
N GLY A 114 -11.35 6.85 20.51
CA GLY A 114 -10.62 8.10 20.33
C GLY A 114 -10.46 8.54 18.86
N TYR A 115 -11.14 7.91 17.92
CA TYR A 115 -11.10 8.35 16.52
C TYR A 115 -11.78 9.71 16.36
N THR A 116 -11.06 10.70 15.83
CA THR A 116 -11.56 12.09 15.76
C THR A 116 -12.15 12.47 14.40
N GLY A 117 -11.78 11.77 13.34
CA GLY A 117 -12.14 12.15 11.96
C GLY A 117 -11.43 13.41 11.44
N ASP A 118 -10.60 14.05 12.24
CA ASP A 118 -9.85 15.24 11.86
C ASP A 118 -8.57 14.86 11.11
N VAL A 119 -8.60 14.99 9.79
CA VAL A 119 -7.46 14.65 8.90
C VAL A 119 -6.24 15.56 9.10
N GLN A 120 -6.37 16.69 9.78
CA GLN A 120 -5.28 17.62 10.07
C GLN A 120 -4.63 17.34 11.44
N ALA A 121 -5.32 16.61 12.31
CA ALA A 121 -4.81 16.27 13.62
C ALA A 121 -3.72 15.20 13.55
N LYS A 122 -2.93 15.12 14.62
CA LYS A 122 -2.06 13.97 14.92
C LYS A 122 -2.74 13.06 15.94
N ASP A 123 -2.26 11.82 16.01
CA ASP A 123 -2.80 10.81 16.92
C ASP A 123 -4.33 10.62 16.72
N THR A 124 -4.76 10.52 15.45
CA THR A 124 -6.18 10.45 15.09
C THR A 124 -6.86 9.16 15.53
N ASN A 125 -6.10 8.14 15.92
CA ASN A 125 -6.59 6.80 16.27
C ASN A 125 -7.46 6.18 15.15
N ASP A 126 -7.06 6.40 13.91
CA ASP A 126 -7.78 5.93 12.73
C ASP A 126 -7.56 4.43 12.50
N ILE A 127 -8.22 3.61 13.32
CA ILE A 127 -8.10 2.16 13.33
C ILE A 127 -9.42 1.50 13.76
N ALA A 128 -9.75 0.38 13.13
CA ALA A 128 -10.94 -0.41 13.40
C ALA A 128 -10.71 -1.89 13.14
N VAL A 129 -11.52 -2.74 13.75
CA VAL A 129 -11.59 -4.18 13.48
C VAL A 129 -13.01 -4.53 13.02
N LEU A 130 -13.09 -5.28 11.92
CA LEU A 130 -14.34 -5.80 11.36
C LEU A 130 -14.41 -7.30 11.57
N ARG A 131 -15.60 -7.81 11.95
CA ARG A 131 -15.94 -9.23 11.85
C ARG A 131 -16.80 -9.46 10.61
N PHE A 132 -16.48 -10.48 9.84
CA PHE A 132 -17.28 -10.91 8.71
C PHE A 132 -17.89 -12.30 8.93
N GLU A 133 -18.90 -12.63 8.14
CA GLU A 133 -19.63 -13.88 8.19
C GLU A 133 -18.77 -15.08 7.76
N GLY A 134 -18.82 -16.16 8.55
CA GLY A 134 -18.05 -17.37 8.27
C GLY A 134 -16.55 -17.20 8.48
N GLU A 135 -15.74 -17.84 7.63
CA GLU A 135 -14.30 -17.75 7.63
C GLU A 135 -13.78 -17.24 6.28
N ALA A 136 -12.51 -16.81 6.26
CA ALA A 136 -11.82 -16.46 5.02
C ALA A 136 -11.78 -17.68 4.06
N PRO A 137 -11.91 -17.45 2.75
CA PRO A 137 -11.83 -18.53 1.78
C PRO A 137 -10.49 -19.28 1.85
N ALA A 138 -10.48 -20.54 1.42
CA ALA A 138 -9.28 -21.36 1.34
C ALA A 138 -8.16 -20.65 0.57
N GLY A 139 -6.94 -20.73 1.09
CA GLY A 139 -5.77 -20.07 0.51
C GLY A 139 -5.43 -18.70 1.10
N PHE A 140 -6.37 -18.05 1.80
CA PHE A 140 -6.06 -16.83 2.56
C PHE A 140 -5.36 -17.15 3.87
N GLN A 141 -4.52 -16.24 4.31
CA GLN A 141 -3.65 -16.42 5.48
C GLN A 141 -3.68 -15.16 6.36
N VAL A 142 -3.73 -15.39 7.66
CA VAL A 142 -3.65 -14.33 8.66
C VAL A 142 -2.23 -13.72 8.64
N ALA A 143 -2.16 -12.40 8.53
CA ALA A 143 -0.92 -11.68 8.72
C ALA A 143 -0.65 -11.52 10.22
N PRO A 144 0.51 -11.96 10.74
CA PRO A 144 0.91 -11.63 12.09
C PRO A 144 1.05 -10.11 12.24
N MET A 145 0.64 -9.60 13.41
CA MET A 145 0.79 -8.19 13.77
C MET A 145 2.16 -7.95 14.39
N LEU A 146 2.78 -6.82 14.05
CA LEU A 146 4.06 -6.40 14.59
C LEU A 146 3.82 -5.44 15.76
N PHE A 147 4.08 -5.91 16.98
CA PHE A 147 3.95 -5.11 18.20
C PHE A 147 5.30 -4.60 18.74
N ASP A 148 6.41 -4.97 18.12
CA ASP A 148 7.74 -4.47 18.48
C ASP A 148 8.11 -3.29 17.57
N SER A 149 8.04 -2.07 18.13
CA SER A 149 8.40 -0.84 17.43
C SER A 149 9.89 -0.70 17.11
N GLY A 150 10.75 -1.52 17.70
CA GLY A 150 12.20 -1.50 17.46
C GLY A 150 12.58 -1.79 16.01
N TYR A 151 11.69 -2.43 15.25
CA TYR A 151 11.86 -2.64 13.81
C TYR A 151 11.52 -1.41 12.95
N LEU A 152 10.88 -0.38 13.52
CA LEU A 152 10.47 0.83 12.79
C LEU A 152 11.52 1.92 12.99
N ASN A 153 12.18 2.32 11.92
CA ASN A 153 13.17 3.39 11.91
C ASN A 153 13.09 4.17 10.61
N ASN A 154 13.58 5.42 10.61
CA ASN A 154 13.67 6.21 9.38
C ASN A 154 14.49 5.45 8.32
N ASN A 155 14.08 5.58 7.07
CA ASN A 155 14.62 4.90 5.90
C ASN A 155 14.36 3.37 5.81
N VAL A 156 13.70 2.76 6.80
CA VAL A 156 13.26 1.37 6.67
C VAL A 156 12.27 1.26 5.51
N ARG A 157 12.53 0.33 4.61
CA ARG A 157 11.64 0.05 3.48
C ARG A 157 10.50 -0.86 3.92
N THR A 158 9.30 -0.42 3.69
CA THR A 158 8.07 -1.14 4.00
C THR A 158 7.30 -1.47 2.72
N ILE A 159 6.48 -2.51 2.77
CA ILE A 159 5.61 -2.93 1.68
C ILE A 159 4.21 -2.45 2.01
N VAL A 160 3.62 -1.61 1.16
CA VAL A 160 2.22 -1.18 1.29
C VAL A 160 1.36 -1.89 0.25
N ALA A 161 0.10 -2.17 0.59
CA ALA A 161 -0.82 -2.83 -0.33
C ALA A 161 -2.24 -2.30 -0.18
N GLY A 162 -2.99 -2.29 -1.30
CA GLY A 162 -4.38 -1.81 -1.28
C GLY A 162 -5.08 -1.87 -2.63
N TYR A 163 -6.35 -1.45 -2.62
CA TYR A 163 -7.27 -1.48 -3.77
C TYR A 163 -7.59 -0.09 -4.31
N GLY A 164 -6.77 0.90 -4.01
CA GLY A 164 -7.02 2.30 -4.31
C GLY A 164 -6.88 2.70 -5.78
N LEU A 165 -6.95 4.01 -6.01
CA LEU A 165 -6.75 4.61 -7.32
C LEU A 165 -5.29 4.54 -7.74
N ASN A 166 -5.04 4.27 -9.03
CA ASN A 166 -3.70 4.20 -9.60
C ASN A 166 -3.27 5.45 -10.37
N TRP A 167 -4.22 6.29 -10.74
CA TRP A 167 -3.97 7.46 -11.55
C TRP A 167 -4.88 8.63 -11.16
N THR A 168 -4.30 9.81 -10.95
CA THR A 168 -5.03 10.98 -10.46
C THR A 168 -4.83 12.25 -11.29
N ILE A 169 -3.98 12.23 -12.34
CA ILE A 169 -3.57 13.47 -13.04
C ILE A 169 -4.66 14.05 -13.95
N LEU A 170 -5.46 13.25 -14.63
CA LEU A 170 -6.52 13.72 -15.52
C LEU A 170 -7.86 12.99 -15.32
N LEU A 171 -7.81 11.72 -14.98
CA LEU A 171 -8.98 10.87 -14.75
C LEU A 171 -8.65 9.88 -13.65
N SER A 172 -9.41 9.89 -12.56
CA SER A 172 -9.32 8.87 -11.52
C SER A 172 -9.72 7.51 -12.06
N LYS A 173 -8.78 6.57 -12.16
CA LYS A 173 -9.01 5.22 -12.69
C LYS A 173 -8.41 4.17 -11.76
N GLY A 174 -8.93 2.97 -11.84
CA GLY A 174 -8.26 1.76 -11.41
C GLY A 174 -8.55 1.25 -10.02
N ALA A 175 -9.41 1.90 -9.22
CA ALA A 175 -9.84 1.36 -7.94
C ALA A 175 -10.44 -0.05 -8.06
N GLY A 176 -10.20 -0.89 -7.06
CA GLY A 176 -10.70 -2.26 -6.98
C GLY A 176 -9.77 -3.34 -7.51
N THR A 177 -8.51 -3.02 -7.80
CA THR A 177 -7.47 -4.02 -8.10
C THR A 177 -6.37 -3.94 -7.05
N LEU A 178 -6.03 -5.06 -6.42
CA LEU A 178 -4.98 -5.15 -5.42
C LEU A 178 -3.60 -4.89 -6.01
N ARG A 179 -2.86 -4.00 -5.36
CA ARG A 179 -1.50 -3.65 -5.75
C ARG A 179 -0.61 -3.46 -4.55
N THR A 180 0.68 -3.37 -4.82
CA THR A 180 1.70 -3.19 -3.80
C THR A 180 2.77 -2.22 -4.27
N ALA A 181 3.34 -1.48 -3.32
CA ALA A 181 4.54 -0.68 -3.54
C ALA A 181 5.49 -0.80 -2.34
N LYS A 182 6.76 -0.47 -2.56
CA LYS A 182 7.74 -0.31 -1.49
C LYS A 182 7.93 1.18 -1.23
N LEU A 183 7.63 1.63 -0.02
CA LEU A 183 7.84 2.99 0.46
C LEU A 183 8.87 2.97 1.60
N SER A 184 9.48 4.11 1.87
CA SER A 184 10.39 4.26 3.01
C SER A 184 9.69 5.02 4.14
N ILE A 185 9.96 4.65 5.37
CA ILE A 185 9.61 5.45 6.54
C ILE A 185 10.42 6.73 6.46
N GLU A 186 9.75 7.87 6.38
CA GLU A 186 10.37 9.20 6.33
C GLU A 186 10.46 9.80 7.73
N ASP A 187 9.40 9.70 8.50
CA ASP A 187 9.37 10.13 9.90
C ASP A 187 8.68 9.09 10.78
N VAL A 188 9.49 8.31 11.50
CA VAL A 188 9.02 7.31 12.47
C VAL A 188 8.42 7.95 13.73
N ASN A 189 8.80 9.19 14.02
CA ASN A 189 8.34 9.98 15.16
C ASN A 189 7.29 11.03 14.77
N PHE A 190 6.60 10.83 13.66
CA PHE A 190 5.57 11.76 13.18
C PHE A 190 4.54 12.11 14.27
N SER A 191 4.09 11.09 15.02
CA SER A 191 3.36 11.25 16.28
C SER A 191 3.56 10.02 17.18
N ARG A 192 2.87 9.96 18.33
CA ARG A 192 2.95 8.80 19.24
C ARG A 192 2.32 7.55 18.61
N THR A 193 1.28 7.71 17.80
CA THR A 193 0.47 6.61 17.26
C THR A 193 0.53 6.50 15.74
N GLU A 194 1.31 7.35 15.08
CA GLU A 194 1.37 7.39 13.61
C GLU A 194 2.79 7.53 13.09
N VAL A 195 3.02 6.99 11.91
CA VAL A 195 4.28 7.04 11.16
C VAL A 195 4.02 7.64 9.78
N MET A 196 4.94 8.47 9.29
CA MET A 196 4.86 9.05 7.95
C MET A 196 5.77 8.29 6.99
N LEU A 197 5.22 7.92 5.84
CA LEU A 197 5.95 7.34 4.71
C LEU A 197 6.10 8.36 3.59
N GLY A 198 7.29 8.44 3.01
CA GLY A 198 7.55 9.25 1.83
C GLY A 198 6.91 8.63 0.58
N GLN A 199 6.31 9.49 -0.24
CA GLN A 199 5.71 9.13 -1.53
C GLN A 199 6.34 9.92 -2.67
N SER A 200 6.02 9.54 -3.89
CA SER A 200 6.38 10.28 -5.09
C SER A 200 5.24 10.22 -6.11
N VAL A 201 5.31 11.08 -7.14
CA VAL A 201 4.36 11.13 -8.26
C VAL A 201 4.11 9.77 -8.92
N ARG A 202 5.05 8.85 -8.74
CA ARG A 202 5.01 7.53 -9.39
C ARG A 202 4.87 6.38 -8.42
N ARG A 203 4.85 6.64 -7.08
CA ARG A 203 4.79 5.57 -6.09
C ARG A 203 4.23 6.07 -4.76
N GLY A 204 3.06 5.57 -4.40
CA GLY A 204 2.39 5.94 -3.16
C GLY A 204 0.99 5.35 -3.02
N ILE A 205 0.40 5.46 -1.83
CA ILE A 205 -1.00 5.12 -1.59
C ILE A 205 -1.92 6.28 -2.01
N CYS A 206 -3.16 5.96 -2.34
CA CYS A 206 -4.18 6.94 -2.72
C CYS A 206 -5.59 6.53 -2.24
N SER A 207 -6.62 7.27 -2.67
CA SER A 207 -8.02 6.99 -2.32
C SER A 207 -8.40 5.54 -2.64
N GLY A 208 -8.88 4.80 -1.63
CA GLY A 208 -9.20 3.37 -1.69
C GLY A 208 -8.12 2.44 -1.12
N ASP A 209 -6.88 2.93 -0.91
CA ASP A 209 -5.86 2.21 -0.16
C ASP A 209 -6.02 2.38 1.35
N SER A 210 -6.89 3.28 1.78
CA SER A 210 -7.33 3.51 3.17
C SER A 210 -7.62 2.20 3.88
N GLY A 211 -7.08 2.03 5.09
CA GLY A 211 -7.20 0.80 5.87
C GLY A 211 -6.27 -0.33 5.43
N GLY A 212 -5.61 -0.19 4.30
CA GLY A 212 -4.64 -1.16 3.79
C GLY A 212 -3.38 -1.26 4.65
N PRO A 213 -2.67 -2.40 4.58
CA PRO A 213 -1.50 -2.66 5.39
C PRO A 213 -0.25 -1.92 4.95
N ALA A 214 0.59 -1.60 5.95
CA ALA A 214 2.01 -1.49 5.80
C ALA A 214 2.67 -2.73 6.45
N TYR A 215 3.44 -3.47 5.66
CA TYR A 215 4.11 -4.70 6.09
C TYR A 215 5.62 -4.52 6.22
N LEU A 216 6.21 -5.23 7.18
CA LEU A 216 7.62 -5.60 7.18
C LEU A 216 7.75 -7.11 6.96
N GLU A 217 8.71 -7.49 6.15
CA GLU A 217 9.07 -8.89 5.96
C GLU A 217 10.15 -9.28 6.98
N LEU A 218 9.78 -10.14 7.93
CA LEU A 218 10.65 -10.66 8.96
C LEU A 218 10.68 -12.20 8.85
N ASN A 219 11.86 -12.77 8.69
CA ASN A 219 12.05 -14.22 8.54
C ASN A 219 11.15 -14.86 7.46
N GLY A 220 11.01 -14.19 6.31
CA GLY A 220 10.20 -14.65 5.18
C GLY A 220 8.68 -14.53 5.38
N ARG A 221 8.20 -13.86 6.43
CA ARG A 221 6.79 -13.62 6.71
C ARG A 221 6.47 -12.12 6.76
N LEU A 222 5.35 -11.76 6.20
CA LEU A 222 4.84 -10.39 6.25
C LEU A 222 4.15 -10.14 7.59
N HIS A 223 4.62 -9.12 8.33
CA HIS A 223 4.02 -8.66 9.58
C HIS A 223 3.40 -7.29 9.34
N VAL A 224 2.11 -7.13 9.64
CA VAL A 224 1.45 -5.82 9.55
C VAL A 224 1.85 -4.96 10.75
N TRP A 225 2.43 -3.78 10.47
CA TRP A 225 2.82 -2.82 11.50
C TRP A 225 2.00 -1.52 11.43
N GLY A 226 1.35 -1.25 10.30
CA GLY A 226 0.63 -0.01 10.09
C GLY A 226 -0.63 -0.18 9.25
N VAL A 227 -1.59 0.71 9.48
CA VAL A 227 -2.87 0.84 8.79
C VAL A 227 -2.90 2.17 8.06
N ALA A 228 -3.13 2.17 6.75
CA ALA A 228 -3.18 3.38 5.93
C ALA A 228 -4.33 4.29 6.38
N SER A 229 -4.00 5.49 6.85
CA SER A 229 -4.96 6.46 7.36
C SER A 229 -5.25 7.55 6.34
N ARG A 230 -4.26 8.37 6.00
CA ARG A 230 -4.41 9.52 5.13
C ARG A 230 -3.16 9.82 4.33
N GLY A 231 -3.29 10.63 3.29
CA GLY A 231 -2.17 11.15 2.52
C GLY A 231 -2.23 12.67 2.42
N ASP A 232 -1.28 13.23 1.68
CA ASP A 232 -1.29 14.64 1.37
C ASP A 232 -2.54 15.02 0.56
N SER A 233 -3.15 16.10 0.98
CA SER A 233 -4.20 16.82 0.24
C SER A 233 -3.78 18.28 0.14
N LEU A 234 -2.81 18.58 -0.72
CA LEU A 234 -2.46 19.97 -0.98
C LEU A 234 -3.63 20.68 -1.68
N PRO A 235 -4.13 21.80 -1.14
CA PRO A 235 -5.14 22.58 -1.82
C PRO A 235 -4.53 23.25 -3.05
N GLY A 236 -4.95 22.83 -4.23
CA GLY A 236 -4.52 23.44 -5.50
C GLY A 236 -5.06 22.66 -6.70
N LEU A 237 -5.62 23.40 -7.68
CA LEU A 237 -6.26 22.84 -8.87
C LEU A 237 -5.30 22.05 -9.78
N LEU A 238 -3.99 22.17 -9.56
CA LEU A 238 -2.95 21.63 -10.44
C LEU A 238 -2.00 20.63 -9.74
N THR A 239 -2.14 20.41 -8.44
CA THR A 239 -1.33 19.39 -7.73
C THR A 239 -2.08 18.08 -7.72
N PRO A 240 -1.53 17.01 -8.34
CA PRO A 240 -2.10 15.68 -8.21
C PRO A 240 -2.13 15.28 -6.72
N LYS A 241 -3.24 14.70 -6.28
CA LYS A 241 -3.39 14.13 -4.94
C LYS A 241 -2.45 12.92 -4.77
N CYS A 242 -2.10 12.58 -3.54
CA CYS A 242 -1.35 11.37 -3.20
C CYS A 242 0.11 11.36 -3.69
N MET A 243 0.85 12.47 -3.57
CA MET A 243 2.17 12.62 -4.18
C MET A 243 3.34 12.79 -3.22
N LEU A 244 3.12 13.29 -2.01
CA LEU A 244 4.21 13.69 -1.14
C LEU A 244 4.45 12.70 0.00
N PHE A 245 3.43 12.40 0.77
CA PHE A 245 3.52 11.50 1.92
C PHE A 245 2.21 10.77 2.20
N SER A 246 2.30 9.75 3.01
CA SER A 246 1.17 9.06 3.61
C SER A 246 1.41 8.80 5.08
N VAL A 247 0.35 8.81 5.86
CA VAL A 247 0.36 8.57 7.30
C VAL A 247 -0.31 7.23 7.58
N PHE A 248 0.36 6.44 8.40
CA PHE A 248 -0.10 5.12 8.82
C PHE A 248 -0.28 5.09 10.33
N THR A 249 -1.43 4.61 10.78
CA THR A 249 -1.71 4.33 12.20
C THR A 249 -0.92 3.10 12.63
N ARG A 250 -0.18 3.20 13.74
CA ARG A 250 0.71 2.14 14.25
C ARG A 250 -0.09 1.03 14.95
N VAL A 251 0.20 -0.21 14.59
CA VAL A 251 -0.41 -1.40 15.20
C VAL A 251 0.08 -1.60 16.65
N ASP A 252 1.37 -1.40 16.89
CA ASP A 252 1.97 -1.54 18.22
C ASP A 252 1.41 -0.52 19.23
N ALA A 253 1.18 0.71 18.80
CA ALA A 253 0.59 1.75 19.64
C ALA A 253 -0.89 1.49 19.99
N HIS A 254 -1.56 0.60 19.26
CA HIS A 254 -2.97 0.24 19.45
C HIS A 254 -3.18 -1.20 19.90
N GLN A 255 -2.16 -1.84 20.48
CA GLN A 255 -2.21 -3.25 20.87
C GLN A 255 -3.40 -3.55 21.80
N ASP A 256 -3.63 -2.73 22.81
CA ASP A 256 -4.71 -2.93 23.79
C ASP A 256 -6.09 -2.79 23.13
N PHE A 257 -6.25 -1.79 22.25
CA PHE A 257 -7.47 -1.61 21.47
C PHE A 257 -7.75 -2.84 20.60
N ILE A 258 -6.76 -3.29 19.83
CA ILE A 258 -6.89 -4.44 18.92
C ILE A 258 -7.26 -5.69 19.73
N ALA A 259 -6.55 -5.94 20.84
CA ALA A 259 -6.82 -7.08 21.70
C ALA A 259 -8.25 -7.04 22.29
N LYS A 260 -8.73 -5.87 22.71
CA LYS A 260 -10.12 -5.67 23.15
C LYS A 260 -11.11 -5.92 22.02
N ALA A 261 -10.89 -5.31 20.85
CA ALA A 261 -11.77 -5.46 19.69
C ALA A 261 -11.89 -6.92 19.22
N ILE A 262 -10.80 -7.68 19.26
CA ILE A 262 -10.81 -9.12 18.95
C ILE A 262 -11.72 -9.86 19.94
N ARG A 263 -11.61 -9.58 21.25
CA ARG A 263 -12.49 -10.24 22.27
C ARG A 263 -13.96 -9.86 22.10
N ASP A 264 -14.23 -8.58 21.83
CA ASP A 264 -15.61 -8.07 21.69
C ASP A 264 -16.32 -8.62 20.43
N LEU A 265 -15.55 -9.06 19.44
CA LEU A 265 -16.05 -9.58 18.16
C LEU A 265 -16.05 -11.12 18.06
N GLN A 266 -15.43 -11.81 18.98
CA GLN A 266 -15.48 -13.29 19.04
C GLN A 266 -16.79 -13.76 19.70
#